data_532c95232c62aefd16cd3585831e880b
#
_entry.id   532c95232c62aefd16cd3585831e880b
#
_cell.length_a   1.000
_cell.length_b   1.000
_cell.length_c   1.000
_cell.angle_alpha   90.00
_cell.angle_beta   90.00
_cell.angle_gamma   90.00
#
_symmetry.space_group_name_H-M   'P 1'
#
loop_
_entity.id
_entity.type
_entity.pdbx_description
1 polymer ?
#
loop_
_entity_poly.entity_id
_entity_poly.type
_entity_poly.pdbx_seq_one_letter_code
_entity_poly.pdbx_strand_id
1 'polypeptide(L)'
;MAFGPANPPIRDWHARKVWVVGASTGIGAALARALLSRGARVVLSARNAARLDEVAGGHARATVRALDATDAAAWQEIAAHIHTDADPVDLLVYCAADYQPERVWNVHAADVDATIAVNQNGAYYGLEAVLPRMVALGRGGVALVASVAGYVGLPGAAVYGPTKAALINLVELAYCEVARRGVGMYLINPGFVATRLTAKNRFYMPALRTPDQAAEAIVRGFERGRFEIHFPRRFTLALKLLRILPQRLRLVLLSRLAQP
;
A
#
# COMPACT_ATOMS: atom_id res chain seq x y z
N MET A 1 17.91 25.96 0.87
CA MET A 1 16.44 26.00 0.69
C MET A 1 15.85 24.79 1.41
N ALA A 2 14.97 24.99 2.38
CA ALA A 2 14.25 23.87 2.98
C ALA A 2 13.20 23.38 1.95
N PHE A 3 13.34 22.18 1.45
CA PHE A 3 12.32 21.58 0.61
C PHE A 3 11.05 21.38 1.46
N GLY A 4 9.92 21.92 0.99
CA GLY A 4 8.61 21.68 1.58
C GLY A 4 8.22 20.19 1.54
N PRO A 5 7.04 19.81 2.09
CA PRO A 5 6.54 18.45 1.99
C PRO A 5 6.39 18.05 0.51
N ALA A 6 6.72 16.80 0.18
CA ALA A 6 6.66 16.32 -1.20
C ALA A 6 5.21 16.20 -1.72
N ASN A 7 4.27 15.89 -0.82
CA ASN A 7 2.83 15.83 -1.13
C ASN A 7 2.06 16.87 -0.29
N PRO A 8 0.84 17.24 -0.70
CA PRO A 8 -0.04 18.05 0.13
C PRO A 8 -0.34 17.34 1.47
N PRO A 9 -0.06 17.98 2.64
CA PRO A 9 -0.37 17.40 3.93
C PRO A 9 -1.88 17.25 4.14
N ILE A 10 -2.32 16.08 4.59
CA ILE A 10 -3.73 15.81 4.91
C ILE A 10 -3.91 16.02 6.41
N ARG A 11 -4.40 17.19 6.84
CA ARG A 11 -4.56 17.55 8.26
C ARG A 11 -5.99 17.42 8.76
N ASP A 12 -6.97 17.65 7.90
CA ASP A 12 -8.39 17.52 8.21
C ASP A 12 -8.97 16.27 7.54
N TRP A 13 -9.25 15.27 8.34
CA TRP A 13 -9.84 14.01 7.88
C TRP A 13 -11.38 14.08 7.76
N HIS A 14 -12.06 14.99 8.47
CA HIS A 14 -13.51 15.11 8.42
C HIS A 14 -14.03 15.45 7.02
N ALA A 15 -13.25 16.24 6.27
CA ALA A 15 -13.59 16.63 4.91
C ALA A 15 -13.14 15.60 3.84
N ARG A 16 -12.52 14.47 4.25
CA ARG A 16 -11.91 13.55 3.30
C ARG A 16 -12.74 12.30 3.09
N LYS A 17 -12.81 11.88 1.82
CA LYS A 17 -13.31 10.59 1.37
C LYS A 17 -12.12 9.71 0.97
N VAL A 18 -11.92 8.63 1.71
CA VAL A 18 -10.78 7.72 1.51
C VAL A 18 -11.29 6.36 1.06
N TRP A 19 -10.76 5.85 -0.04
CA TRP A 19 -11.03 4.51 -0.52
C TRP A 19 -9.88 3.58 -0.14
N VAL A 20 -10.14 2.60 0.73
CA VAL A 20 -9.14 1.62 1.20
C VAL A 20 -9.44 0.26 0.59
N VAL A 21 -8.57 -0.20 -0.30
CA VAL A 21 -8.67 -1.52 -0.95
C VAL A 21 -7.74 -2.50 -0.25
N GLY A 22 -8.26 -3.67 0.11
CA GLY A 22 -7.62 -4.62 1.03
C GLY A 22 -7.97 -4.33 2.49
N ALA A 23 -9.15 -3.73 2.74
CA ALA A 23 -9.59 -3.27 4.06
C ALA A 23 -10.11 -4.36 5.00
N SER A 24 -10.20 -5.63 4.59
CA SER A 24 -10.83 -6.70 5.39
C SER A 24 -9.93 -7.23 6.52
N THR A 25 -8.61 -7.01 6.49
CA THR A 25 -7.67 -7.54 7.50
C THR A 25 -6.39 -6.70 7.57
N GLY A 26 -5.59 -6.95 8.61
CA GLY A 26 -4.21 -6.43 8.73
C GLY A 26 -4.12 -4.90 8.68
N ILE A 27 -3.17 -4.39 7.91
CA ILE A 27 -2.89 -2.95 7.81
C ILE A 27 -4.10 -2.19 7.27
N GLY A 28 -4.76 -2.71 6.21
CA GLY A 28 -5.90 -2.03 5.59
C GLY A 28 -7.08 -1.88 6.54
N ALA A 29 -7.41 -2.93 7.30
CA ALA A 29 -8.47 -2.89 8.32
C ALA A 29 -8.15 -1.90 9.45
N ALA A 30 -6.92 -1.95 9.97
CA ALA A 30 -6.50 -1.02 11.01
C ALA A 30 -6.49 0.43 10.53
N LEU A 31 -6.03 0.66 9.29
CA LEU A 31 -6.04 1.99 8.68
C LEU A 31 -7.46 2.51 8.46
N ALA A 32 -8.39 1.67 7.98
CA ALA A 32 -9.78 2.06 7.81
C ALA A 32 -10.40 2.52 9.14
N ARG A 33 -10.22 1.73 10.22
CA ARG A 33 -10.68 2.12 11.56
C ARG A 33 -10.02 3.41 12.06
N ALA A 34 -8.72 3.57 11.88
CA ALA A 34 -8.00 4.77 12.28
C ALA A 34 -8.45 6.03 11.53
N LEU A 35 -8.85 5.90 10.28
CA LEU A 35 -9.39 7.00 9.47
C LEU A 35 -10.85 7.34 9.88
N LEU A 36 -11.67 6.31 10.10
CA LEU A 36 -13.05 6.49 10.59
C LEU A 36 -13.06 7.21 11.95
N SER A 37 -12.19 6.81 12.88
CA SER A 37 -12.09 7.45 14.20
C SER A 37 -11.64 8.91 14.14
N ARG A 38 -11.00 9.33 13.06
CA ARG A 38 -10.62 10.72 12.76
C ARG A 38 -11.68 11.49 11.96
N GLY A 39 -12.83 10.85 11.72
CA GLY A 39 -13.96 11.46 11.06
C GLY A 39 -13.92 11.41 9.52
N ALA A 40 -13.00 10.69 8.91
CA ALA A 40 -13.02 10.50 7.47
C ALA A 40 -14.25 9.69 7.02
N ARG A 41 -14.72 9.94 5.81
CA ARG A 41 -15.61 9.01 5.09
C ARG A 41 -14.74 7.93 4.46
N VAL A 42 -14.98 6.68 4.79
CA VAL A 42 -14.13 5.57 4.30
C VAL A 42 -14.94 4.60 3.48
N VAL A 43 -14.53 4.40 2.23
CA VAL A 43 -15.00 3.28 1.41
C VAL A 43 -14.05 2.11 1.64
N LEU A 44 -14.59 1.01 2.14
CA LEU A 44 -13.85 -0.21 2.45
C LEU A 44 -14.09 -1.23 1.35
N SER A 45 -13.01 -1.71 0.72
CA SER A 45 -13.10 -2.72 -0.32
C SER A 45 -12.17 -3.90 -0.09
N ALA A 46 -12.70 -5.09 -0.30
CA ALA A 46 -12.03 -6.39 -0.38
C ALA A 46 -13.05 -7.43 -0.86
N ARG A 47 -12.61 -8.66 -1.14
CA ARG A 47 -13.49 -9.74 -1.63
C ARG A 47 -14.56 -10.17 -0.61
N ASN A 48 -14.25 -10.17 0.68
CA ASN A 48 -15.15 -10.67 1.73
C ASN A 48 -15.93 -9.52 2.36
N ALA A 49 -17.18 -9.33 1.94
CA ALA A 49 -18.07 -8.28 2.42
C ALA A 49 -18.35 -8.39 3.92
N ALA A 50 -18.61 -9.58 4.45
CA ALA A 50 -18.89 -9.77 5.87
C ALA A 50 -17.75 -9.27 6.77
N ARG A 51 -16.48 -9.52 6.39
CA ARG A 51 -15.33 -8.97 7.12
C ARG A 51 -15.19 -7.47 6.97
N LEU A 52 -15.63 -6.90 5.86
CA LEU A 52 -15.65 -5.44 5.70
C LEU A 52 -16.70 -4.81 6.62
N ASP A 53 -17.86 -5.45 6.77
CA ASP A 53 -18.92 -5.00 7.68
C ASP A 53 -18.45 -5.07 9.15
N GLU A 54 -17.72 -6.13 9.52
CA GLU A 54 -17.06 -6.23 10.84
C GLU A 54 -16.07 -5.08 11.07
N VAL A 55 -15.25 -4.73 10.06
CA VAL A 55 -14.30 -3.63 10.16
C VAL A 55 -14.99 -2.28 10.22
N ALA A 56 -16.06 -2.10 9.46
CA ALA A 56 -16.89 -0.90 9.45
C ALA A 56 -17.63 -0.70 10.80
N GLY A 57 -17.99 -1.79 11.48
CA GLY A 57 -18.62 -1.77 12.81
C GLY A 57 -19.87 -0.92 12.90
N GLY A 58 -20.66 -0.81 11.83
CA GLY A 58 -21.84 0.05 11.78
C GLY A 58 -21.56 1.56 11.76
N HIS A 59 -20.31 1.97 11.54
CA HIS A 59 -19.93 3.38 11.55
C HIS A 59 -20.60 4.16 10.42
N ALA A 60 -21.33 5.25 10.73
CA ALA A 60 -22.13 6.01 9.77
C ALA A 60 -21.36 6.62 8.59
N ARG A 61 -20.04 6.76 8.72
CA ARG A 61 -19.13 7.27 7.67
C ARG A 61 -18.41 6.17 6.91
N ALA A 62 -18.73 4.90 7.17
CA ALA A 62 -18.19 3.75 6.44
C ALA A 62 -19.13 3.35 5.30
N THR A 63 -18.57 3.02 4.15
CA THR A 63 -19.29 2.45 3.03
C THR A 63 -18.58 1.17 2.60
N VAL A 64 -19.25 0.03 2.62
CA VAL A 64 -18.70 -1.24 2.16
C VAL A 64 -18.98 -1.43 0.67
N ARG A 65 -17.95 -1.79 -0.09
CA ARG A 65 -18.01 -2.17 -1.50
C ARG A 65 -17.14 -3.40 -1.72
N ALA A 66 -17.76 -4.56 -1.89
CA ALA A 66 -17.03 -5.78 -2.22
C ALA A 66 -16.28 -5.59 -3.56
N LEU A 67 -15.01 -5.96 -3.60
CA LEU A 67 -14.14 -5.81 -4.77
C LEU A 67 -13.10 -6.93 -4.77
N ASP A 68 -13.04 -7.67 -5.87
CA ASP A 68 -11.83 -8.41 -6.21
C ASP A 68 -10.85 -7.46 -6.89
N ALA A 69 -9.69 -7.28 -6.29
CA ALA A 69 -8.68 -6.36 -6.82
C ALA A 69 -8.15 -6.76 -8.21
N THR A 70 -8.41 -7.99 -8.65
CA THR A 70 -8.01 -8.51 -9.98
C THR A 70 -9.07 -8.29 -11.06
N ASP A 71 -10.24 -7.78 -10.71
CA ASP A 71 -11.35 -7.51 -11.65
C ASP A 71 -11.37 -6.02 -12.06
N ALA A 72 -10.81 -5.74 -13.23
CA ALA A 72 -10.73 -4.37 -13.76
C ALA A 72 -12.12 -3.75 -14.00
N ALA A 73 -13.14 -4.54 -14.41
CA ALA A 73 -14.48 -4.02 -14.64
C ALA A 73 -15.15 -3.61 -13.33
N ALA A 74 -15.02 -4.41 -12.28
CA ALA A 74 -15.54 -4.08 -10.95
C ALA A 74 -14.90 -2.80 -10.37
N TRP A 75 -13.63 -2.52 -10.67
CA TRP A 75 -13.00 -1.25 -10.28
C TRP A 75 -13.70 -0.05 -10.92
N GLN A 76 -13.97 -0.11 -12.23
CA GLN A 76 -14.64 0.99 -12.95
C GLN A 76 -16.08 1.16 -12.48
N GLU A 77 -16.81 0.08 -12.28
CA GLU A 77 -18.18 0.12 -11.75
C GLU A 77 -18.23 0.81 -10.39
N ILE A 78 -17.39 0.39 -9.44
CA ILE A 78 -17.37 1.00 -8.12
C ILE A 78 -16.95 2.46 -8.21
N ALA A 79 -15.89 2.78 -8.97
CA ALA A 79 -15.42 4.15 -9.13
C ALA A 79 -16.50 5.08 -9.69
N ALA A 80 -17.28 4.62 -10.65
CA ALA A 80 -18.40 5.42 -11.20
C ALA A 80 -19.41 5.87 -10.14
N HIS A 81 -19.57 5.08 -9.07
CA HIS A 81 -20.51 5.40 -7.98
C HIS A 81 -19.87 6.22 -6.85
N ILE A 82 -18.59 6.02 -6.56
CA ILE A 82 -17.96 6.63 -5.38
C ILE A 82 -16.99 7.77 -5.71
N HIS A 83 -16.64 7.97 -6.97
CA HIS A 83 -15.65 8.95 -7.41
C HIS A 83 -16.23 9.83 -8.51
N THR A 84 -17.21 10.67 -8.15
CA THR A 84 -17.93 11.58 -9.06
C THR A 84 -17.33 12.99 -8.98
N ASP A 85 -17.72 13.88 -9.89
CA ASP A 85 -17.26 15.29 -9.87
C ASP A 85 -17.80 16.03 -8.65
N ALA A 86 -19.05 15.72 -8.23
CA ALA A 86 -19.67 16.31 -7.05
C ALA A 86 -19.10 15.76 -5.73
N ASP A 87 -18.71 14.48 -5.70
CA ASP A 87 -18.20 13.82 -4.49
C ASP A 87 -17.04 12.88 -4.82
N PRO A 88 -15.85 13.42 -5.14
CA PRO A 88 -14.71 12.62 -5.52
C PRO A 88 -14.05 11.92 -4.33
N VAL A 89 -13.37 10.82 -4.60
CA VAL A 89 -12.41 10.21 -3.66
C VAL A 89 -11.20 11.14 -3.53
N ASP A 90 -10.87 11.54 -2.32
CA ASP A 90 -9.70 12.38 -2.04
C ASP A 90 -8.41 11.58 -1.92
N LEU A 91 -8.48 10.32 -1.48
CA LEU A 91 -7.33 9.44 -1.33
C LEU A 91 -7.72 7.99 -1.62
N LEU A 92 -7.05 7.37 -2.59
CA LEU A 92 -7.05 5.92 -2.76
C LEU A 92 -5.88 5.32 -1.98
N VAL A 93 -6.13 4.28 -1.18
CA VAL A 93 -5.08 3.50 -0.51
C VAL A 93 -5.17 2.05 -0.95
N TYR A 94 -4.19 1.59 -1.74
CA TYR A 94 -4.11 0.22 -2.19
C TYR A 94 -3.28 -0.62 -1.22
N CYS A 95 -3.97 -1.41 -0.39
CA CYS A 95 -3.40 -2.31 0.62
C CYS A 95 -3.53 -3.79 0.25
N ALA A 96 -4.27 -4.14 -0.81
CA ALA A 96 -4.42 -5.52 -1.20
C ALA A 96 -3.07 -6.13 -1.58
N ALA A 97 -2.83 -7.33 -1.12
CA ALA A 97 -1.60 -8.05 -1.44
C ALA A 97 -1.82 -9.56 -1.30
N ASP A 98 -1.13 -10.30 -2.15
CA ASP A 98 -0.88 -11.72 -1.99
C ASP A 98 0.60 -11.97 -1.72
N TYR A 99 0.88 -13.01 -0.93
CA TYR A 99 2.22 -13.40 -0.54
C TYR A 99 2.28 -14.89 -0.27
N GLN A 100 3.22 -15.56 -0.91
CA GLN A 100 3.67 -16.90 -0.59
C GLN A 100 5.17 -16.87 -0.30
N PRO A 101 5.64 -17.45 0.83
CA PRO A 101 7.07 -17.60 1.08
C PRO A 101 7.61 -18.72 0.19
N GLU A 102 8.42 -18.36 -0.79
CA GLU A 102 8.93 -19.31 -1.77
C GLU A 102 10.36 -19.00 -2.16
N ARG A 103 11.11 -20.05 -2.50
CA ARG A 103 12.45 -19.97 -3.06
C ARG A 103 12.36 -19.89 -4.57
N VAL A 104 13.33 -19.23 -5.21
CA VAL A 104 13.35 -19.02 -6.66
C VAL A 104 13.31 -20.32 -7.48
N TRP A 105 13.77 -21.42 -6.92
CA TRP A 105 13.73 -22.75 -7.56
C TRP A 105 12.45 -23.56 -7.30
N ASN A 106 11.53 -23.02 -6.47
CA ASN A 106 10.23 -23.66 -6.15
C ASN A 106 9.05 -22.76 -6.58
N VAL A 107 9.27 -21.91 -7.56
CA VAL A 107 8.23 -21.01 -8.07
C VAL A 107 7.27 -21.78 -8.97
N HIS A 108 5.97 -21.61 -8.73
CA HIS A 108 4.90 -22.18 -9.56
C HIS A 108 4.21 -21.09 -10.37
N ALA A 109 4.00 -21.30 -11.67
CA ALA A 109 3.42 -20.30 -12.57
C ALA A 109 2.07 -19.74 -12.07
N ALA A 110 1.18 -20.60 -11.58
CA ALA A 110 -0.11 -20.19 -11.04
C ALA A 110 0.01 -19.22 -9.83
N ASP A 111 1.00 -19.43 -8.94
CA ASP A 111 1.25 -18.55 -7.80
C ASP A 111 1.87 -17.21 -8.26
N VAL A 112 2.72 -17.25 -9.29
CA VAL A 112 3.27 -16.04 -9.94
C VAL A 112 2.14 -15.20 -10.49
N ASP A 113 1.28 -15.77 -11.32
CA ASP A 113 0.17 -15.08 -11.98
C ASP A 113 -0.80 -14.49 -10.94
N ALA A 114 -1.18 -15.26 -9.92
CA ALA A 114 -2.05 -14.80 -8.84
C ALA A 114 -1.43 -13.64 -8.04
N THR A 115 -0.14 -13.75 -7.70
CA THR A 115 0.57 -12.70 -6.95
C THR A 115 0.73 -11.43 -7.79
N ILE A 116 1.08 -11.53 -9.07
CA ILE A 116 1.17 -10.39 -9.98
C ILE A 116 -0.21 -9.75 -10.17
N ALA A 117 -1.26 -10.55 -10.41
CA ALA A 117 -2.62 -10.04 -10.60
C ALA A 117 -3.07 -9.18 -9.42
N VAL A 118 -2.86 -9.66 -8.18
CA VAL A 118 -3.21 -8.89 -6.99
C VAL A 118 -2.23 -7.74 -6.76
N ASN A 119 -0.92 -7.98 -6.72
CA ASN A 119 0.03 -7.00 -6.24
C ASN A 119 0.34 -5.88 -7.25
N GLN A 120 0.27 -6.17 -8.54
CA GLN A 120 0.60 -5.22 -9.61
C GLN A 120 -0.63 -4.79 -10.40
N ASN A 121 -1.33 -5.72 -11.08
CA ASN A 121 -2.43 -5.35 -11.96
C ASN A 121 -3.53 -4.60 -11.21
N GLY A 122 -3.90 -5.07 -9.99
CA GLY A 122 -4.88 -4.38 -9.16
C GLY A 122 -4.47 -2.96 -8.79
N ALA A 123 -3.17 -2.66 -8.63
CA ALA A 123 -2.70 -1.29 -8.41
C ALA A 123 -2.89 -0.42 -9.66
N TYR A 124 -2.62 -0.95 -10.86
CA TYR A 124 -2.89 -0.24 -12.13
C TYR A 124 -4.39 -0.01 -12.34
N TYR A 125 -5.25 -0.99 -12.04
CA TYR A 125 -6.70 -0.80 -12.13
C TYR A 125 -7.19 0.29 -11.17
N GLY A 126 -6.60 0.37 -9.97
CA GLY A 126 -6.88 1.46 -9.05
C GLY A 126 -6.43 2.83 -9.58
N LEU A 127 -5.26 2.91 -10.21
CA LEU A 127 -4.81 4.14 -10.87
C LEU A 127 -5.75 4.54 -12.01
N GLU A 128 -6.10 3.62 -12.89
CA GLU A 128 -7.05 3.84 -13.98
C GLU A 128 -8.39 4.37 -13.48
N ALA A 129 -8.90 3.78 -12.40
CA ALA A 129 -10.21 4.12 -11.84
C ALA A 129 -10.28 5.53 -11.22
N VAL A 130 -9.18 6.06 -10.66
CA VAL A 130 -9.25 7.34 -9.92
C VAL A 130 -8.36 8.45 -10.48
N LEU A 131 -7.20 8.11 -11.05
CA LEU A 131 -6.17 9.11 -11.36
C LEU A 131 -6.58 10.11 -12.46
N PRO A 132 -7.24 9.70 -13.56
CA PRO A 132 -7.63 10.65 -14.61
C PRO A 132 -8.51 11.79 -14.06
N ARG A 133 -9.49 11.46 -13.21
CA ARG A 133 -10.36 12.47 -12.58
C ARG A 133 -9.61 13.32 -11.56
N MET A 134 -8.73 12.73 -10.73
CA MET A 134 -7.91 13.49 -9.80
C MET A 134 -7.04 14.51 -10.51
N VAL A 135 -6.45 14.13 -11.66
CA VAL A 135 -5.64 15.03 -12.51
C VAL A 135 -6.51 16.14 -13.10
N ALA A 136 -7.71 15.82 -13.59
CA ALA A 136 -8.63 16.83 -14.14
C ALA A 136 -9.10 17.83 -13.07
N LEU A 137 -9.32 17.36 -11.82
CA LEU A 137 -9.72 18.21 -10.69
C LEU A 137 -8.54 18.97 -10.07
N GLY A 138 -7.30 18.64 -10.40
CA GLY A 138 -6.11 19.23 -9.80
C GLY A 138 -5.96 18.93 -8.30
N ARG A 139 -6.56 17.85 -7.81
CA ARG A 139 -6.54 17.46 -6.39
C ARG A 139 -6.78 15.96 -6.22
N GLY A 140 -6.34 15.43 -5.08
CA GLY A 140 -6.47 14.03 -4.71
C GLY A 140 -5.13 13.40 -4.40
N GLY A 141 -5.13 12.11 -4.16
CA GLY A 141 -3.90 11.36 -3.93
C GLY A 141 -4.09 9.86 -4.04
N VAL A 142 -3.00 9.18 -4.33
CA VAL A 142 -2.94 7.72 -4.35
C VAL A 142 -1.79 7.23 -3.48
N ALA A 143 -2.07 6.25 -2.63
CA ALA A 143 -1.11 5.59 -1.77
C ALA A 143 -1.01 4.11 -2.13
N LEU A 144 0.17 3.63 -2.51
CA LEU A 144 0.41 2.21 -2.78
C LEU A 144 1.24 1.59 -1.65
N VAL A 145 0.72 0.50 -1.09
CA VAL A 145 1.42 -0.26 -0.05
C VAL A 145 2.36 -1.27 -0.71
N ALA A 146 3.62 -0.87 -0.82
CA ALA A 146 4.71 -1.73 -1.25
C ALA A 146 5.25 -2.56 -0.06
N SER A 147 6.55 -2.62 0.15
CA SER A 147 7.22 -3.31 1.26
C SER A 147 8.71 -3.00 1.25
N VAL A 148 9.37 -3.15 2.38
CA VAL A 148 10.83 -3.22 2.44
C VAL A 148 11.42 -4.37 1.60
N ALA A 149 10.62 -5.41 1.30
CA ALA A 149 11.01 -6.50 0.41
C ALA A 149 11.21 -6.04 -1.05
N GLY A 150 10.73 -4.85 -1.40
CA GLY A 150 10.99 -4.21 -2.69
C GLY A 150 12.29 -3.39 -2.74
N TYR A 151 12.99 -3.16 -1.61
CA TYR A 151 14.24 -2.40 -1.62
C TYR A 151 15.41 -3.19 -2.19
N VAL A 152 15.50 -4.46 -1.84
CA VAL A 152 16.56 -5.40 -2.25
C VAL A 152 15.98 -6.80 -2.38
N GLY A 153 16.65 -7.68 -3.13
CA GLY A 153 16.23 -9.07 -3.28
C GLY A 153 16.38 -9.84 -1.96
N LEU A 154 15.27 -10.05 -1.25
CA LEU A 154 15.25 -10.82 -0.01
C LEU A 154 14.97 -12.30 -0.29
N PRO A 155 15.76 -13.24 0.29
CA PRO A 155 15.48 -14.67 0.18
C PRO A 155 14.08 -15.03 0.70
N GLY A 156 13.41 -15.99 0.04
CA GLY A 156 12.06 -16.41 0.42
C GLY A 156 10.93 -15.50 -0.05
N ALA A 157 11.24 -14.51 -0.91
CA ALA A 157 10.27 -13.58 -1.48
C ALA A 157 10.39 -13.53 -3.02
N ALA A 158 10.50 -14.71 -3.66
CA ALA A 158 10.86 -14.84 -5.06
C ALA A 158 9.92 -14.08 -6.01
N VAL A 159 8.61 -14.11 -5.76
CA VAL A 159 7.61 -13.36 -6.54
C VAL A 159 7.21 -12.07 -5.82
N TYR A 160 6.96 -12.14 -4.52
CA TYR A 160 6.50 -11.00 -3.75
C TYR A 160 7.47 -9.80 -3.80
N GLY A 161 8.78 -10.04 -3.58
CA GLY A 161 9.79 -8.99 -3.60
C GLY A 161 9.80 -8.19 -4.91
N PRO A 162 9.93 -8.84 -6.07
CA PRO A 162 9.82 -8.18 -7.38
C PRO A 162 8.52 -7.39 -7.58
N THR A 163 7.35 -7.91 -7.16
CA THR A 163 6.09 -7.15 -7.29
C THR A 163 6.11 -5.88 -6.43
N LYS A 164 6.72 -5.92 -5.25
CA LYS A 164 6.84 -4.74 -4.38
C LYS A 164 7.91 -3.74 -4.88
N ALA A 165 8.96 -4.22 -5.54
CA ALA A 165 9.93 -3.35 -6.23
C ALA A 165 9.27 -2.62 -7.42
N ALA A 166 8.41 -3.29 -8.17
CA ALA A 166 7.64 -2.68 -9.25
C ALA A 166 6.71 -1.56 -8.72
N LEU A 167 6.02 -1.76 -7.58
CA LEU A 167 5.21 -0.71 -6.95
C LEU A 167 6.05 0.49 -6.50
N ILE A 168 7.26 0.29 -5.98
CA ILE A 168 8.18 1.39 -5.62
C ILE A 168 8.49 2.23 -6.86
N ASN A 169 8.88 1.58 -7.96
CA ASN A 169 9.18 2.26 -9.22
C ASN A 169 7.95 2.99 -9.78
N LEU A 170 6.77 2.34 -9.76
CA LEU A 170 5.51 2.91 -10.23
C LEU A 170 5.14 4.20 -9.47
N VAL A 171 5.27 4.22 -8.14
CA VAL A 171 4.96 5.43 -7.35
C VAL A 171 5.95 6.55 -7.64
N GLU A 172 7.24 6.25 -7.81
CA GLU A 172 8.27 7.23 -8.18
C GLU A 172 7.96 7.86 -9.56
N LEU A 173 7.66 7.01 -10.56
CA LEU A 173 7.26 7.44 -11.90
C LEU A 173 6.00 8.33 -11.85
N ALA A 174 4.94 7.82 -11.22
CA ALA A 174 3.67 8.53 -11.14
C ALA A 174 3.82 9.89 -10.42
N TYR A 175 4.62 9.95 -9.35
CA TYR A 175 4.91 11.22 -8.68
C TYR A 175 5.51 12.26 -9.64
N CYS A 176 6.49 11.85 -10.45
CA CYS A 176 7.11 12.76 -11.42
C CYS A 176 6.11 13.33 -12.44
N GLU A 177 5.08 12.55 -12.80
CA GLU A 177 4.09 12.96 -13.80
C GLU A 177 2.96 13.81 -13.22
N VAL A 178 2.49 13.50 -11.98
CA VAL A 178 1.25 14.12 -11.47
C VAL A 178 1.44 15.14 -10.35
N ALA A 179 2.62 15.22 -9.70
CA ALA A 179 2.83 16.13 -8.58
C ALA A 179 2.56 17.61 -8.95
N ARG A 180 3.00 18.03 -10.14
CA ARG A 180 2.74 19.39 -10.66
C ARG A 180 1.29 19.62 -11.07
N ARG A 181 0.48 18.57 -11.11
CA ARG A 181 -0.96 18.61 -11.40
C ARG A 181 -1.80 18.60 -10.11
N GLY A 182 -1.18 18.79 -8.94
CA GLY A 182 -1.87 18.87 -7.66
C GLY A 182 -2.28 17.52 -7.06
N VAL A 183 -1.84 16.39 -7.63
CA VAL A 183 -2.16 15.05 -7.14
C VAL A 183 -0.99 14.49 -6.34
N GLY A 184 -1.27 14.03 -5.11
CA GLY A 184 -0.28 13.41 -4.23
C GLY A 184 -0.05 11.93 -4.56
N MET A 185 1.23 11.51 -4.54
CA MET A 185 1.60 10.09 -4.64
C MET A 185 2.36 9.66 -3.38
N TYR A 186 1.85 8.64 -2.69
CA TYR A 186 2.41 8.17 -1.42
C TYR A 186 2.89 6.73 -1.56
N LEU A 187 4.16 6.51 -1.28
CA LEU A 187 4.77 5.19 -1.20
C LEU A 187 4.77 4.72 0.25
N ILE A 188 4.16 3.57 0.53
CA ILE A 188 4.15 3.00 1.89
C ILE A 188 5.01 1.74 1.87
N ASN A 189 6.10 1.74 2.66
CA ASN A 189 7.03 0.63 2.78
C ASN A 189 7.07 0.08 4.22
N PRO A 190 6.13 -0.80 4.58
CA PRO A 190 6.17 -1.50 5.86
C PRO A 190 7.36 -2.46 5.94
N GLY A 191 7.95 -2.58 7.13
CA GLY A 191 8.69 -3.76 7.52
C GLY A 191 7.73 -4.88 7.95
N PHE A 192 8.11 -5.65 8.97
CA PHE A 192 7.25 -6.72 9.47
C PHE A 192 6.08 -6.16 10.29
N VAL A 193 4.86 -6.55 9.91
CA VAL A 193 3.62 -6.23 10.61
C VAL A 193 2.87 -7.53 10.87
N ALA A 194 2.42 -7.75 12.10
CA ALA A 194 1.70 -8.95 12.54
C ALA A 194 0.34 -9.06 11.82
N THR A 195 0.33 -9.72 10.67
CA THR A 195 -0.83 -9.91 9.81
C THR A 195 -0.93 -11.36 9.37
N ARG A 196 -2.05 -11.73 8.75
CA ARG A 196 -2.22 -13.06 8.16
C ARG A 196 -1.15 -13.39 7.08
N LEU A 197 -0.63 -12.37 6.37
CA LEU A 197 0.44 -12.58 5.39
C LEU A 197 1.74 -12.99 6.08
N THR A 198 2.15 -12.24 7.09
CA THR A 198 3.42 -12.49 7.81
C THR A 198 3.36 -13.70 8.74
N ALA A 199 2.16 -14.18 9.11
CA ALA A 199 1.98 -15.44 9.85
C ALA A 199 2.48 -16.68 9.07
N LYS A 200 2.65 -16.56 7.74
CA LYS A 200 3.25 -17.60 6.89
C LYS A 200 4.78 -17.70 7.03
N ASN A 201 5.43 -16.70 7.61
CA ASN A 201 6.87 -16.68 7.80
C ASN A 201 7.30 -17.63 8.92
N ARG A 202 8.37 -18.40 8.67
CA ARG A 202 8.96 -19.34 9.64
C ARG A 202 10.31 -18.87 10.19
N PHE A 203 10.62 -17.59 10.02
CA PHE A 203 11.87 -16.97 10.46
C PHE A 203 11.60 -15.84 11.46
N TYR A 204 12.62 -15.45 12.22
CA TYR A 204 12.54 -14.30 13.12
C TYR A 204 12.28 -13.01 12.35
N MET A 205 11.26 -12.27 12.73
CA MET A 205 10.86 -10.99 12.14
C MET A 205 11.31 -9.83 13.02
N PRO A 206 12.43 -9.17 12.71
CA PRO A 206 12.94 -8.08 13.54
C PRO A 206 11.99 -6.89 13.55
N ALA A 207 11.84 -6.28 14.73
CA ALA A 207 11.05 -5.06 14.92
C ALA A 207 9.58 -5.18 14.45
N LEU A 208 8.97 -6.35 14.65
CA LEU A 208 7.57 -6.63 14.34
C LEU A 208 6.65 -5.56 14.93
N ARG A 209 5.71 -5.05 14.14
CA ARG A 209 4.71 -4.07 14.52
C ARG A 209 3.31 -4.66 14.52
N THR A 210 2.41 -4.08 15.32
CA THR A 210 0.98 -4.39 15.20
C THR A 210 0.36 -3.65 14.00
N PRO A 211 -0.79 -4.12 13.46
CA PRO A 211 -1.52 -3.40 12.43
C PRO A 211 -1.88 -1.97 12.83
N ASP A 212 -2.25 -1.74 14.09
CA ASP A 212 -2.60 -0.41 14.60
C ASP A 212 -1.38 0.54 14.64
N GLN A 213 -0.22 0.04 15.05
CA GLN A 213 1.02 0.81 14.98
C GLN A 213 1.40 1.16 13.53
N ALA A 214 1.12 0.26 12.59
CA ALA A 214 1.32 0.52 11.17
C ALA A 214 0.35 1.59 10.66
N ALA A 215 -0.93 1.48 10.97
CA ALA A 215 -1.97 2.45 10.60
C ALA A 215 -1.62 3.86 11.12
N GLU A 216 -1.22 3.97 12.39
CA GLU A 216 -0.79 5.24 12.98
C GLU A 216 0.45 5.84 12.29
N ALA A 217 1.41 5.00 11.88
CA ALA A 217 2.58 5.48 11.15
C ALA A 217 2.20 6.00 9.76
N ILE A 218 1.24 5.34 9.10
CA ILE A 218 0.71 5.73 7.78
C ILE A 218 -0.03 7.06 7.89
N VAL A 219 -0.98 7.19 8.82
CA VAL A 219 -1.75 8.43 9.02
C VAL A 219 -0.82 9.61 9.29
N ARG A 220 0.14 9.48 10.23
CA ARG A 220 1.15 10.53 10.46
C ARG A 220 1.99 10.86 9.24
N GLY A 221 2.20 9.90 8.35
CA GLY A 221 2.89 10.12 7.08
C GLY A 221 2.07 10.99 6.13
N PHE A 222 0.78 10.73 6.00
CA PHE A 222 -0.17 11.54 5.22
C PHE A 222 -0.29 12.96 5.79
N GLU A 223 -0.43 13.09 7.11
CA GLU A 223 -0.51 14.39 7.79
C GLU A 223 0.72 15.28 7.57
N ARG A 224 1.87 14.67 7.31
CA ARG A 224 3.14 15.37 7.02
C ARG A 224 3.43 15.54 5.55
N GLY A 225 2.57 15.06 4.66
CA GLY A 225 2.79 15.09 3.20
C GLY A 225 4.06 14.36 2.76
N ARG A 226 4.41 13.24 3.41
CA ARG A 226 5.60 12.49 3.05
C ARG A 226 5.39 11.73 1.75
N PHE A 227 6.37 11.77 0.84
CA PHE A 227 6.39 10.90 -0.33
C PHE A 227 6.50 9.44 0.11
N GLU A 228 7.49 9.12 0.95
CA GLU A 228 7.68 7.77 1.44
C GLU A 228 7.40 7.67 2.94
N ILE A 229 6.52 6.72 3.28
CA ILE A 229 6.11 6.37 4.64
C ILE A 229 6.67 4.97 4.94
N HIS A 230 7.77 4.89 5.68
CA HIS A 230 8.41 3.63 6.00
C HIS A 230 8.57 3.43 7.50
N PHE A 231 8.38 2.22 7.96
CA PHE A 231 8.45 1.86 9.38
C PHE A 231 8.74 0.36 9.57
N PRO A 232 9.38 -0.02 10.71
CA PRO A 232 10.00 0.85 11.71
C PRO A 232 11.31 1.46 11.17
N ARG A 233 11.54 2.74 11.46
CA ARG A 233 12.58 3.53 10.77
C ARG A 233 14.00 2.94 10.86
N ARG A 234 14.40 2.42 12.03
CA ARG A 234 15.75 1.84 12.20
C ARG A 234 15.97 0.67 11.25
N PHE A 235 15.01 -0.25 11.15
CA PHE A 235 15.08 -1.41 10.27
C PHE A 235 15.06 -1.03 8.79
N THR A 236 14.14 -0.15 8.40
CA THR A 236 14.00 0.27 7.00
C THR A 236 15.20 1.10 6.52
N LEU A 237 15.80 1.92 7.38
CA LEU A 237 17.02 2.67 7.05
C LEU A 237 18.22 1.74 6.87
N ALA A 238 18.35 0.68 7.68
CA ALA A 238 19.39 -0.33 7.48
C ALA A 238 19.30 -1.01 6.09
N LEU A 239 18.08 -1.36 5.66
CA LEU A 239 17.85 -1.93 4.32
C LEU A 239 18.10 -0.91 3.19
N LYS A 240 17.78 0.36 3.40
CA LYS A 240 18.12 1.43 2.45
C LYS A 240 19.64 1.61 2.34
N LEU A 241 20.35 1.57 3.46
CA LEU A 241 21.81 1.61 3.46
C LEU A 241 22.38 0.40 2.71
N LEU A 242 21.83 -0.80 2.93
CA LEU A 242 22.22 -1.99 2.18
C LEU A 242 22.04 -1.81 0.66
N ARG A 243 21.00 -1.11 0.21
CA ARG A 243 20.72 -0.85 -1.21
C ARG A 243 21.82 -0.02 -1.89
N ILE A 244 22.44 0.91 -1.19
CA ILE A 244 23.47 1.80 -1.75
C ILE A 244 24.89 1.24 -1.68
N LEU A 245 25.11 0.07 -1.04
CA LEU A 245 26.40 -0.58 -1.01
C LEU A 245 26.83 -1.04 -2.41
N PRO A 246 28.16 -1.10 -2.69
CA PRO A 246 28.67 -1.71 -3.90
C PRO A 246 28.08 -3.09 -4.11
N GLN A 247 27.72 -3.42 -5.35
CA GLN A 247 26.94 -4.62 -5.69
C GLN A 247 27.53 -5.91 -5.10
N ARG A 248 28.85 -6.10 -5.20
CA ARG A 248 29.52 -7.32 -4.68
C ARG A 248 29.33 -7.47 -3.17
N LEU A 249 29.52 -6.39 -2.41
CA LEU A 249 29.34 -6.40 -0.96
C LEU A 249 27.89 -6.66 -0.56
N ARG A 250 26.95 -5.99 -1.25
CA ARG A 250 25.51 -6.19 -1.05
C ARG A 250 25.11 -7.65 -1.27
N LEU A 251 25.54 -8.28 -2.38
CA LEU A 251 25.22 -9.68 -2.69
C LEU A 251 25.81 -10.65 -1.66
N VAL A 252 27.03 -10.43 -1.18
CA VAL A 252 27.63 -11.24 -0.09
C VAL A 252 26.80 -11.14 1.19
N LEU A 253 26.33 -9.95 1.57
CA LEU A 253 25.51 -9.77 2.76
C LEU A 253 24.13 -10.42 2.59
N LEU A 254 23.48 -10.24 1.42
CA LEU A 254 22.19 -10.85 1.13
C LEU A 254 22.24 -12.38 1.08
N SER A 255 23.33 -12.96 0.53
CA SER A 255 23.48 -14.43 0.47
C SER A 255 23.59 -15.06 1.85
N ARG A 256 24.15 -14.34 2.85
CA ARG A 256 24.17 -14.81 4.24
C ARG A 256 22.78 -14.89 4.87
N LEU A 257 21.82 -14.05 4.43
CA LEU A 257 20.43 -14.11 4.88
C LEU A 257 19.66 -15.29 4.24
N ALA A 258 20.20 -15.89 3.19
CA ALA A 258 19.59 -17.03 2.50
C ALA A 258 19.92 -18.38 3.15
N GLN A 259 20.90 -18.42 4.04
CA GLN A 259 21.30 -19.65 4.75
C GLN A 259 20.19 -20.07 5.74
N PRO A 260 19.91 -21.39 5.88
CA PRO A 260 18.88 -21.93 6.76
C PRO A 260 19.14 -21.62 8.23
#